data_6fcc6093bfc26a89399068757c7b6888
#
_entry.id   6fcc6093bfc26a89399068757c7b6888
#
_cell.length_a   1.000
_cell.length_b   1.000
_cell.length_c   1.000
_cell.angle_alpha   90.00
_cell.angle_beta   90.00
_cell.angle_gamma   90.00
#
_symmetry.space_group_name_H-M   'P 1'
#
loop_
_entity.id
_entity.type
_entity.pdbx_description
1 polymer ?
#
loop_
_entity_poly.entity_id
_entity_poly.type
_entity_poly.pdbx_seq_one_letter_code
_entity_poly.pdbx_strand_id
1 'polypeptide(L)'
;MQEHRIIFNGDWGTMFWAPKLWQPEGGPYSARALHNFVDLLAEHRVDTFAISPNTQLAWYPSKAVPTALDEYTRGDQRWAKWFRSCPPETNIAMMDRYLDLLEADVDWMAETVLACKQRQIAPWASVRAPPPEKCATGA
;
A
#
# COMPACT_ATOMS: atom_id res chain seq x y z
N MET A 1 -29.58 0.99 -19.13
CA MET A 1 -28.95 0.07 -18.16
C MET A 1 -27.99 0.89 -17.32
N GLN A 2 -28.13 0.84 -16.01
CA GLN A 2 -27.16 1.46 -15.13
C GLN A 2 -25.90 0.57 -15.15
N GLU A 3 -24.78 1.09 -15.65
CA GLU A 3 -23.51 0.40 -15.56
C GLU A 3 -23.12 0.32 -14.09
N HIS A 4 -23.04 -0.88 -13.56
CA HIS A 4 -22.53 -1.11 -12.23
C HIS A 4 -21.02 -0.96 -12.27
N ARG A 5 -20.51 0.08 -11.64
CA ARG A 5 -19.07 0.28 -11.45
C ARG A 5 -18.60 -0.42 -10.19
N ILE A 6 -17.54 -1.19 -10.34
CA ILE A 6 -16.88 -1.85 -9.21
C ILE A 6 -15.69 -0.98 -8.80
N ILE A 7 -15.75 -0.43 -7.59
CA ILE A 7 -14.67 0.32 -6.99
C ILE A 7 -14.02 -0.57 -5.94
N PHE A 8 -12.72 -0.82 -6.11
CA PHE A 8 -11.91 -1.47 -5.08
C PHE A 8 -11.19 -0.37 -4.27
N ASN A 9 -11.47 -0.32 -2.98
CA ASN A 9 -10.79 0.59 -2.06
C ASN A 9 -9.75 -0.19 -1.28
N GLY A 10 -8.48 0.06 -1.56
CA GLY A 10 -7.37 -0.64 -0.95
C GLY A 10 -6.46 0.30 -0.18
N ASP A 11 -6.19 -0.05 1.07
CA ASP A 11 -5.13 0.61 1.82
C ASP A 11 -3.76 0.23 1.22
N TRP A 12 -2.78 1.09 1.38
CA TRP A 12 -1.40 0.85 0.92
C TRP A 12 -0.89 -0.55 1.31
N GLY A 13 -1.21 -1.03 2.50
CA GLY A 13 -0.78 -2.34 2.99
C GLY A 13 -1.38 -3.52 2.25
N THR A 14 -2.49 -3.35 1.54
CA THR A 14 -3.17 -4.45 0.85
C THR A 14 -2.26 -5.16 -0.12
N MET A 15 -1.47 -4.41 -0.89
CA MET A 15 -0.54 -4.97 -1.87
C MET A 15 0.69 -5.64 -1.25
N PHE A 16 1.05 -5.28 -0.01
CA PHE A 16 2.26 -5.76 0.65
C PHE A 16 2.00 -6.85 1.69
N TRP A 17 0.76 -7.04 2.10
CA TRP A 17 0.38 -7.87 3.24
C TRP A 17 0.60 -9.36 3.01
N ALA A 18 -0.06 -9.94 2.02
CA ALA A 18 -0.06 -11.37 1.75
C ALA A 18 0.01 -11.66 0.26
N PRO A 19 1.14 -11.42 -0.40
CA PRO A 19 1.24 -11.36 -1.85
C PRO A 19 1.26 -12.73 -2.55
N LYS A 20 0.86 -13.81 -1.89
CA LYS A 20 0.94 -15.17 -2.48
C LYS A 20 0.18 -15.33 -3.80
N LEU A 21 -0.88 -14.55 -4.01
CA LEU A 21 -1.67 -14.61 -5.25
C LEU A 21 -1.01 -13.85 -6.40
N TRP A 22 -0.28 -12.77 -6.13
CA TRP A 22 0.35 -11.93 -7.16
C TRP A 22 1.87 -11.96 -7.17
N GLN A 23 2.48 -12.65 -6.20
CA GLN A 23 3.89 -12.99 -6.18
C GLN A 23 4.09 -14.43 -5.65
N PRO A 24 3.59 -15.46 -6.37
CA PRO A 24 3.65 -16.85 -5.89
C PRO A 24 5.08 -17.39 -5.80
N GLU A 25 6.01 -16.87 -6.59
CA GLU A 25 7.42 -17.24 -6.59
C GLU A 25 8.18 -16.79 -5.33
N GLY A 26 7.62 -15.84 -4.57
CA GLY A 26 8.30 -15.26 -3.42
C GLY A 26 9.51 -14.39 -3.81
N GLY A 27 10.48 -14.28 -2.89
CA GLY A 27 11.66 -13.43 -3.09
C GLY A 27 11.36 -11.95 -2.80
N PRO A 28 12.30 -11.03 -3.15
CA PRO A 28 12.11 -9.61 -2.95
C PRO A 28 10.85 -9.11 -3.66
N TYR A 29 10.11 -8.23 -3.01
CA TYR A 29 8.92 -7.63 -3.61
C TYR A 29 9.33 -6.69 -4.75
N SER A 30 8.58 -6.71 -5.86
CA SER A 30 9.01 -6.03 -7.09
C SER A 30 7.87 -5.25 -7.75
N ALA A 31 8.23 -4.37 -8.68
CA ALA A 31 7.27 -3.68 -9.53
C ALA A 31 6.34 -4.67 -10.27
N ARG A 32 6.85 -5.83 -10.67
CA ARG A 32 6.05 -6.88 -11.30
C ARG A 32 4.92 -7.38 -10.39
N ALA A 33 5.18 -7.50 -9.09
CA ALA A 33 4.14 -7.90 -8.14
C ALA A 33 3.01 -6.86 -8.08
N LEU A 34 3.32 -5.57 -8.15
CA LEU A 34 2.31 -4.51 -8.23
C LEU A 34 1.45 -4.64 -9.50
N HIS A 35 2.07 -4.89 -10.65
CA HIS A 35 1.37 -5.12 -11.90
C HIS A 35 0.47 -6.37 -11.83
N ASN A 36 0.97 -7.47 -11.28
CA ASN A 36 0.18 -8.69 -11.10
C ASN A 36 -1.02 -8.48 -10.17
N PHE A 37 -0.88 -7.65 -9.13
CA PHE A 37 -2.00 -7.29 -8.27
C PHE A 37 -3.08 -6.54 -9.05
N VAL A 38 -2.69 -5.60 -9.89
CA VAL A 38 -3.64 -4.86 -10.73
C VAL A 38 -4.26 -5.76 -11.80
N ASP A 39 -3.52 -6.74 -12.34
CA ASP A 39 -4.08 -7.78 -13.22
C ASP A 39 -5.22 -8.54 -12.53
N LEU A 40 -5.02 -8.90 -11.26
CA LEU A 40 -6.04 -9.58 -10.48
C LEU A 40 -7.30 -8.72 -10.32
N LEU A 41 -7.15 -7.41 -10.10
CA LEU A 41 -8.28 -6.48 -10.07
C LEU A 41 -9.01 -6.43 -11.42
N ALA A 42 -8.28 -6.40 -12.52
CA ALA A 42 -8.84 -6.41 -13.87
C ALA A 42 -9.63 -7.70 -14.18
N GLU A 43 -9.11 -8.85 -13.77
CA GLU A 43 -9.79 -10.14 -13.89
C GLU A 43 -11.14 -10.17 -13.14
N HIS A 44 -11.23 -9.43 -12.04
CA HIS A 44 -12.46 -9.28 -11.25
C HIS A 44 -13.32 -8.08 -11.69
N ARG A 45 -13.05 -7.52 -12.87
CA ARG A 45 -13.81 -6.41 -13.47
C ARG A 45 -13.90 -5.17 -12.60
N VAL A 46 -12.83 -4.87 -11.87
CA VAL A 46 -12.70 -3.62 -11.13
C VAL A 46 -12.51 -2.47 -12.11
N ASP A 47 -13.34 -1.45 -12.03
CA ASP A 47 -13.29 -0.25 -12.88
C ASP A 47 -12.42 0.85 -12.28
N THR A 48 -12.38 0.91 -10.96
CA THR A 48 -11.67 1.97 -10.23
C THR A 48 -10.92 1.38 -9.04
N PHE A 49 -9.66 1.71 -8.92
CA PHE A 49 -8.85 1.40 -7.76
C PHE A 49 -8.59 2.68 -6.96
N ALA A 50 -9.26 2.82 -5.82
CA ALA A 50 -9.03 3.88 -4.87
C ALA A 50 -7.91 3.46 -3.91
N ILE A 51 -6.74 4.06 -4.08
CA ILE A 51 -5.52 3.74 -3.33
C ILE A 51 -5.39 4.72 -2.17
N SER A 52 -5.25 4.21 -0.95
CA SER A 52 -4.99 5.03 0.23
C SER A 52 -3.48 5.05 0.52
N PRO A 53 -2.77 6.15 0.17
CA PRO A 53 -1.31 6.22 0.32
C PRO A 53 -0.88 6.62 1.74
N ASN A 54 -1.81 6.92 2.60
CA ASN A 54 -1.53 7.34 3.97
C ASN A 54 -2.59 6.86 4.95
N THR A 55 -2.15 6.63 6.18
CA THR A 55 -3.02 6.53 7.35
C THR A 55 -2.62 7.59 8.37
N GLN A 56 -1.65 7.29 9.23
CA GLN A 56 -1.06 8.26 10.17
C GLN A 56 0.28 8.80 9.65
N LEU A 57 0.93 8.03 8.79
CA LEU A 57 2.22 8.32 8.18
C LEU A 57 2.09 8.26 6.66
N ALA A 58 2.99 8.91 5.96
CA ALA A 58 3.10 8.72 4.52
C ALA A 58 3.72 7.35 4.21
N TRP A 59 3.13 6.64 3.25
CA TRP A 59 3.63 5.36 2.76
C TRP A 59 4.32 5.49 1.41
N TYR A 60 4.87 6.66 1.18
CA TYR A 60 5.69 7.03 0.02
C TYR A 60 6.83 7.94 0.50
N PRO A 61 7.96 8.00 -0.21
CA PRO A 61 9.03 8.90 0.15
C PRO A 61 8.57 10.35 0.20
N SER A 62 8.77 11.03 1.33
CA SER A 62 8.39 12.43 1.52
C SER A 62 9.46 13.17 2.30
N LYS A 63 9.71 14.42 1.90
CA LYS A 63 10.56 15.35 2.66
C LYS A 63 9.74 16.30 3.54
N ALA A 64 8.43 16.35 3.33
CA ALA A 64 7.54 17.29 3.97
C ALA A 64 6.87 16.74 5.24
N VAL A 65 6.71 15.42 5.30
CA VAL A 65 6.03 14.73 6.41
C VAL A 65 6.76 13.44 6.77
N PRO A 66 6.65 12.97 8.01
CA PRO A 66 7.22 11.69 8.41
C PRO A 66 6.70 10.54 7.56
N THR A 67 7.57 9.61 7.22
CA THR A 67 7.23 8.42 6.45
C THR A 67 7.32 7.16 7.28
N ALA A 68 6.65 6.11 6.82
CA ALA A 68 6.64 4.83 7.52
C ALA A 68 8.01 4.15 7.56
N LEU A 69 8.89 4.46 6.60
CA LEU A 69 10.23 3.90 6.50
C LEU A 69 11.33 4.81 7.05
N ASP A 70 10.99 5.95 7.67
CA ASP A 70 11.99 6.79 8.31
C ASP A 70 12.74 5.98 9.36
N GLU A 71 14.06 5.93 9.22
CA GLU A 71 14.95 5.14 10.10
C GLU A 71 14.61 3.64 10.17
N TYR A 72 13.84 3.10 9.22
CA TYR A 72 13.52 1.68 9.15
C TYR A 72 14.70 0.88 8.61
N THR A 73 15.01 -0.21 9.28
CA THR A 73 15.93 -1.23 8.80
C THR A 73 15.23 -2.58 8.67
N ARG A 74 15.68 -3.40 7.75
CA ARG A 74 15.08 -4.72 7.46
C ARG A 74 14.95 -5.56 8.74
N GLY A 75 13.76 -6.10 8.96
CA GLY A 75 13.46 -6.92 10.13
C GLY A 75 13.22 -6.13 11.42
N ASP A 76 13.06 -4.81 11.34
CA ASP A 76 12.89 -3.94 12.51
C ASP A 76 11.64 -4.33 13.32
N GLN A 77 11.84 -4.54 14.62
CA GLN A 77 10.80 -4.99 15.53
C GLN A 77 9.79 -3.91 15.92
N ARG A 78 10.04 -2.64 15.58
CA ARG A 78 9.10 -1.54 15.87
C ARG A 78 7.71 -1.78 15.27
N TRP A 79 7.67 -2.44 14.14
CA TRP A 79 6.42 -2.72 13.41
C TRP A 79 5.77 -4.04 13.77
N ALA A 80 6.41 -4.87 14.59
CA ALA A 80 5.91 -6.21 14.95
C ALA A 80 4.50 -6.21 15.54
N LYS A 81 4.09 -5.12 16.19
CA LYS A 81 2.79 -4.97 16.84
C LYS A 81 1.87 -3.97 16.16
N TRP A 82 2.19 -3.54 14.93
CA TRP A 82 1.41 -2.52 14.22
C TRP A 82 -0.06 -2.93 14.09
N PHE A 83 -0.30 -4.10 13.53
CA PHE A 83 -1.62 -4.72 13.58
C PHE A 83 -1.63 -5.81 14.66
N ARG A 84 -2.29 -5.52 15.75
CA ARG A 84 -2.32 -6.43 16.92
C ARG A 84 -2.95 -7.79 16.65
N SER A 85 -3.84 -7.87 15.65
CA SER A 85 -4.51 -9.10 15.23
C SER A 85 -3.65 -10.00 14.35
N CYS A 86 -2.46 -9.56 13.97
CA CYS A 86 -1.59 -10.28 13.05
C CYS A 86 -0.31 -10.73 13.72
N PRO A 87 0.24 -11.88 13.28
CA PRO A 87 1.55 -12.32 13.74
C PRO A 87 2.62 -11.24 13.52
N PRO A 88 3.53 -11.04 14.48
CA PRO A 88 4.59 -10.03 14.36
C PRO A 88 5.40 -10.14 13.08
N GLU A 89 5.72 -11.35 12.64
CA GLU A 89 6.46 -11.63 11.40
C GLU A 89 5.72 -11.17 10.15
N THR A 90 4.39 -11.19 10.16
CA THR A 90 3.57 -10.69 9.04
C THR A 90 3.68 -9.18 8.92
N ASN A 91 3.63 -8.47 10.04
CA ASN A 91 3.79 -7.01 10.07
C ASN A 91 5.19 -6.59 9.58
N ILE A 92 6.23 -7.27 10.06
CA ILE A 92 7.62 -7.00 9.66
C ILE A 92 7.80 -7.30 8.16
N ALA A 93 7.30 -8.44 7.68
CA ALA A 93 7.41 -8.81 6.27
C ALA A 93 6.72 -7.80 5.33
N MET A 94 5.61 -7.21 5.74
CA MET A 94 4.94 -6.15 4.99
C MET A 94 5.83 -4.92 4.83
N MET A 95 6.51 -4.50 5.90
CA MET A 95 7.43 -3.37 5.87
C MET A 95 8.67 -3.68 5.04
N ASP A 96 9.21 -4.89 5.14
CA ASP A 96 10.35 -5.33 4.36
C ASP A 96 10.04 -5.34 2.86
N ARG A 97 8.81 -5.71 2.45
CA ARG A 97 8.40 -5.62 1.04
C ARG A 97 8.32 -4.18 0.53
N TYR A 98 7.88 -3.27 1.36
CA TYR A 98 7.93 -1.86 1.00
C TYR A 98 9.38 -1.38 0.87
N LEU A 99 10.26 -1.79 1.78
CA LEU A 99 11.68 -1.51 1.70
C LEU A 99 12.32 -2.10 0.43
N ASP A 100 11.94 -3.31 0.01
CA ASP A 100 12.40 -3.91 -1.26
C ASP A 100 12.19 -2.98 -2.45
N LEU A 101 11.00 -2.37 -2.55
CA LEU A 101 10.70 -1.43 -3.64
C LEU A 101 11.53 -0.15 -3.53
N LEU A 102 11.71 0.38 -2.32
CA LEU A 102 12.50 1.57 -2.11
C LEU A 102 13.97 1.35 -2.45
N GLU A 103 14.55 0.21 -2.04
CA GLU A 103 15.93 -0.17 -2.36
C GLU A 103 16.14 -0.40 -3.87
N ALA A 104 15.10 -0.83 -4.57
CA ALA A 104 15.10 -0.99 -6.03
C ALA A 104 14.79 0.30 -6.79
N ASP A 105 14.67 1.44 -6.10
CA ASP A 105 14.28 2.74 -6.67
C ASP A 105 12.93 2.69 -7.42
N VAL A 106 11.99 1.92 -6.90
CA VAL A 106 10.63 1.78 -7.46
C VAL A 106 9.67 2.69 -6.71
N ASP A 107 9.10 3.65 -7.41
CA ASP A 107 7.94 4.41 -6.94
C ASP A 107 6.68 3.55 -7.08
N TRP A 108 6.28 2.91 -5.99
CA TRP A 108 5.14 1.98 -5.99
C TRP A 108 3.81 2.65 -6.38
N MET A 109 3.63 3.93 -6.06
CA MET A 109 2.42 4.66 -6.44
C MET A 109 2.40 4.90 -7.96
N ALA A 110 3.51 5.38 -8.53
CA ALA A 110 3.64 5.62 -9.96
C ALA A 110 3.48 4.31 -10.75
N GLU A 111 4.11 3.21 -10.29
CA GLU A 111 3.97 1.90 -10.92
C GLU A 111 2.54 1.35 -10.85
N THR A 112 1.86 1.53 -9.71
CA THR A 112 0.46 1.11 -9.57
C THR A 112 -0.46 1.91 -10.48
N VAL A 113 -0.25 3.23 -10.58
CA VAL A 113 -1.00 4.09 -11.50
C VAL A 113 -0.78 3.67 -12.96
N LEU A 114 0.48 3.40 -13.34
CA LEU A 114 0.82 2.91 -14.67
C LEU A 114 0.12 1.58 -14.97
N ALA A 115 0.18 0.63 -14.05
CA ALA A 115 -0.48 -0.66 -14.19
C ALA A 115 -2.00 -0.51 -14.35
N CYS A 116 -2.63 0.35 -13.58
CA CYS A 116 -4.06 0.65 -13.70
C CYS A 116 -4.40 1.20 -15.09
N LYS A 117 -3.66 2.20 -15.56
CA LYS A 117 -3.89 2.82 -16.87
C LYS A 117 -3.76 1.82 -18.02
N GLN A 118 -2.77 0.94 -17.96
CA GLN A 118 -2.56 -0.12 -18.96
C GLN A 118 -3.73 -1.12 -19.04
N ARG A 119 -4.50 -1.23 -17.96
CA ARG A 119 -5.65 -2.17 -17.84
C ARG A 119 -6.99 -1.46 -17.83
N GLN A 120 -7.01 -0.17 -18.16
CA GLN A 120 -8.23 0.65 -18.19
C GLN A 120 -8.97 0.72 -16.84
N ILE A 121 -8.23 0.63 -15.75
CA ILE A 121 -8.72 0.87 -14.39
C ILE A 121 -8.42 2.31 -14.03
N ALA A 122 -9.40 3.05 -13.53
CA ALA A 122 -9.20 4.41 -13.07
C ALA A 122 -8.46 4.42 -11.72
N PRO A 123 -7.25 4.98 -11.64
CA PRO A 123 -6.54 5.11 -10.36
C PRO A 123 -7.00 6.38 -9.64
N TRP A 124 -7.50 6.22 -8.42
CA TRP A 124 -7.86 7.32 -7.54
C TRP A 124 -6.99 7.32 -6.29
N ALA A 125 -6.63 8.50 -5.81
CA ALA A 125 -6.02 8.64 -4.50
C ALA A 125 -7.12 8.88 -3.45
N SER A 126 -7.12 8.05 -2.41
CA SER A 126 -8.01 8.19 -1.26
C SER A 126 -7.17 8.64 -0.07
N VAL A 127 -7.14 9.94 0.19
CA VAL A 127 -6.37 10.51 1.29
C VAL A 127 -7.21 10.51 2.56
N ARG A 128 -6.71 9.87 3.61
CA ARG A 128 -7.33 9.92 4.93
C ARG A 128 -6.81 11.13 5.70
N ALA A 129 -7.75 12.00 6.12
CA ALA A 129 -7.41 13.06 7.05
C ALA A 129 -6.99 12.44 8.41
N PRO A 130 -5.97 13.00 9.09
CA PRO A 130 -5.71 12.62 10.46
C PRO A 130 -6.97 12.91 11.30
N PRO A 131 -7.21 12.10 12.36
CA PRO A 131 -8.29 12.43 13.29
C PRO A 131 -8.07 13.87 13.80
N PRO A 132 -9.12 14.65 13.98
CA PRO A 132 -8.97 15.97 14.56
C PRO A 132 -8.18 15.81 15.85
N GLU A 133 -7.09 16.58 15.98
CA GLU A 133 -6.38 16.64 17.25
C GLU A 133 -7.47 16.89 18.30
N LYS A 134 -7.57 15.99 19.27
CA LYS A 134 -8.34 16.30 20.46
C LYS A 134 -7.70 17.58 20.95
N CYS A 135 -8.38 18.71 20.77
CA CYS A 135 -7.97 19.92 21.43
C CYS A 135 -7.66 19.50 22.86
N ALA A 136 -6.40 19.57 23.24
CA ALA A 136 -6.04 19.48 24.63
C ALA A 136 -6.79 20.65 25.27
N THR A 137 -8.01 20.38 25.73
CA THR A 137 -8.65 21.24 26.70
C THR A 137 -7.77 21.13 27.93
N GLY A 138 -6.69 21.89 27.90
CA GLY A 138 -5.91 22.17 29.08
C GLY A 138 -6.85 22.84 30.06
N ALA A 139 -7.26 22.10 31.02
CA ALA A 139 -7.72 22.68 32.23
C ALA A 139 -6.52 23.14 33.07
#